data_6d84475d742980f229a6485c36e03e16
#
_entry.id   6d84475d742980f229a6485c36e03e16
#
_cell.length_a   1.000
_cell.length_b   1.000
_cell.length_c   1.000
_cell.angle_alpha   90.00
_cell.angle_beta   90.00
_cell.angle_gamma   90.00
#
_symmetry.space_group_name_H-M   'P 1'
#
loop_
_entity.id
_entity.type
_entity.pdbx_description
1 polymer ?
#
loop_
_entity_poly.entity_id
_entity_poly.type
_entity_poly.pdbx_seq_one_letter_code
_entity_poly.pdbx_strand_id
1 'polypeptide(L)'
;MSSDDTTHTDSLLALGELVAEHGIRVVVSDLDGVLRVFDASLWDELDAMTGTPDGTSFRAVLGHPYLDDVVRGRGTHARWRELAAEQLVEAGSDPAAAREAVDRWAGTPAVVDRRVRAMLLHLRAAGTAVFVLTNGTDRVPEELAALGLEDVVGEDGRFLLNTADLGAAKPDPEAFARARARIGRVLGEEIPPERIAFLDDSPRHVEAAARCGWHAVLHRASGTERAAPRLP
;
A
#
# COMPACT_ATOMS: atom_id res chain seq x y z
N MET A 1 35.30 18.65 -4.55
CA MET A 1 34.17 18.81 -5.46
C MET A 1 33.97 17.45 -6.12
N SER A 2 33.13 16.63 -5.53
CA SER A 2 32.67 15.38 -6.12
C SER A 2 31.15 15.47 -6.08
N SER A 3 30.58 15.70 -7.23
CA SER A 3 29.15 15.67 -7.50
C SER A 3 28.72 14.21 -7.49
N ASP A 4 28.11 13.77 -6.41
CA ASP A 4 27.32 12.56 -6.35
C ASP A 4 25.99 12.82 -7.08
N ASP A 5 26.09 12.87 -8.41
CA ASP A 5 24.93 12.91 -9.30
C ASP A 5 24.45 11.46 -9.53
N THR A 6 23.90 10.88 -8.45
CA THR A 6 23.18 9.62 -8.56
C THR A 6 21.86 9.95 -9.24
N THR A 7 21.81 9.81 -10.56
CA THR A 7 20.59 9.83 -11.37
C THR A 7 19.62 8.81 -10.81
N HIS A 8 18.68 9.27 -9.97
CA HIS A 8 17.54 8.46 -9.54
C HIS A 8 16.69 8.18 -10.77
N THR A 9 16.86 7.02 -11.37
CA THR A 9 15.97 6.54 -12.43
C THR A 9 14.54 6.58 -11.87
N ASP A 10 13.64 7.27 -12.57
CA ASP A 10 12.22 7.32 -12.21
C ASP A 10 11.69 5.88 -12.16
N SER A 11 11.15 5.46 -11.03
CA SER A 11 10.66 4.09 -10.81
C SER A 11 9.60 3.65 -11.83
N LEU A 12 8.84 4.61 -12.38
CA LEU A 12 7.86 4.33 -13.44
C LEU A 12 8.54 4.08 -14.78
N LEU A 13 9.65 4.77 -15.09
CA LEU A 13 10.47 4.46 -16.25
C LEU A 13 11.10 3.08 -16.13
N ALA A 14 11.69 2.77 -14.97
CA ALA A 14 12.26 1.45 -14.70
C ALA A 14 11.22 0.33 -14.82
N LEU A 15 9.98 0.55 -14.35
CA LEU A 15 8.89 -0.41 -14.54
C LEU A 15 8.54 -0.59 -16.03
N GLY A 16 8.49 0.51 -16.81
CA GLY A 16 8.19 0.46 -18.23
C GLY A 16 9.25 -0.29 -19.03
N GLU A 17 10.54 -0.03 -18.77
CA GLU A 17 11.67 -0.73 -19.36
C GLU A 17 11.62 -2.23 -19.04
N LEU A 18 11.39 -2.57 -17.77
CA LEU A 18 11.27 -3.96 -17.30
C LEU A 18 10.13 -4.69 -18.03
N VAL A 19 8.97 -4.06 -18.19
CA VAL A 19 7.84 -4.65 -18.93
C VAL A 19 8.21 -4.89 -20.39
N ALA A 20 8.91 -3.97 -21.03
CA ALA A 20 9.30 -4.08 -22.44
C ALA A 20 10.38 -5.17 -22.67
N GLU A 21 11.35 -5.29 -21.76
CA GLU A 21 12.54 -6.14 -21.97
C GLU A 21 12.34 -7.59 -21.50
N HIS A 22 11.54 -7.83 -20.44
CA HIS A 22 11.44 -9.15 -19.80
C HIS A 22 10.17 -9.92 -20.14
N GLY A 23 9.35 -9.43 -21.06
CA GLY A 23 8.10 -10.08 -21.47
C GLY A 23 7.13 -10.25 -20.30
N ILE A 24 7.06 -9.23 -19.45
CA ILE A 24 6.14 -9.19 -18.31
C ILE A 24 4.70 -9.26 -18.82
N ARG A 25 3.91 -10.11 -18.19
CA ARG A 25 2.50 -10.32 -18.51
C ARG A 25 1.56 -9.67 -17.49
N VAL A 26 2.05 -9.52 -16.27
CA VAL A 26 1.29 -8.99 -15.14
C VAL A 26 2.12 -7.94 -14.41
N VAL A 27 1.54 -6.76 -14.20
CA VAL A 27 2.06 -5.75 -13.30
C VAL A 27 1.18 -5.74 -12.05
N VAL A 28 1.81 -5.79 -10.89
CA VAL A 28 1.16 -5.67 -9.58
C VAL A 28 1.69 -4.41 -8.91
N SER A 29 0.81 -3.47 -8.59
CA SER A 29 1.15 -2.25 -7.86
C SER A 29 0.74 -2.36 -6.41
N ASP A 30 1.54 -1.86 -5.48
CA ASP A 30 1.03 -1.52 -4.16
C ASP A 30 0.01 -0.38 -4.25
N LEU A 31 -0.76 -0.21 -3.19
CA LEU A 31 -1.75 0.84 -3.05
C LEU A 31 -1.17 2.03 -2.28
N ASP A 32 -0.87 1.83 -1.00
CA ASP A 32 -0.48 2.89 -0.08
C ASP A 32 1.00 3.28 -0.25
N GLY A 33 1.25 4.58 -0.46
CA GLY A 33 2.59 5.07 -0.78
C GLY A 33 2.98 4.93 -2.26
N VAL A 34 2.12 4.30 -3.10
CA VAL A 34 2.32 4.15 -4.54
C VAL A 34 1.17 4.77 -5.33
N LEU A 35 0.01 4.12 -5.37
CA LEU A 35 -1.16 4.59 -6.11
C LEU A 35 -2.02 5.55 -5.26
N ARG A 36 -2.02 5.36 -3.94
CA ARG A 36 -2.74 6.15 -2.95
C ARG A 36 -1.74 6.76 -1.96
N VAL A 37 -1.78 8.07 -1.79
CA VAL A 37 -0.87 8.80 -0.91
C VAL A 37 -1.65 9.62 0.12
N PHE A 38 -1.06 9.76 1.30
CA PHE A 38 -1.60 10.52 2.41
C PHE A 38 -0.64 11.66 2.77
N ASP A 39 -1.20 12.75 3.29
CA ASP A 39 -0.40 13.86 3.81
C ASP A 39 0.35 13.41 5.07
N ALA A 40 1.68 13.49 5.02
CA ALA A 40 2.53 13.10 6.14
C ALA A 40 2.39 14.04 7.35
N SER A 41 1.92 15.28 7.16
CA SER A 41 1.67 16.24 8.25
C SER A 41 0.50 15.83 9.15
N LEU A 42 -0.31 14.88 8.70
CA LEU A 42 -1.42 14.34 9.50
C LEU A 42 -0.94 13.82 10.87
N TRP A 43 0.20 13.14 10.92
CA TRP A 43 0.70 12.58 12.18
C TRP A 43 1.05 13.65 13.21
N ASP A 44 1.66 14.75 12.77
CA ASP A 44 1.98 15.91 13.62
C ASP A 44 0.68 16.58 14.12
N GLU A 45 -0.35 16.69 13.25
CA GLU A 45 -1.68 17.17 13.60
C GLU A 45 -2.34 16.31 14.69
N LEU A 46 -2.30 14.97 14.52
CA LEU A 46 -2.91 14.03 15.47
C LEU A 46 -2.20 14.05 16.84
N ASP A 47 -0.87 14.13 16.84
CA ASP A 47 -0.09 14.24 18.08
C ASP A 47 -0.41 15.56 18.82
N ALA A 48 -0.57 16.65 18.09
CA ALA A 48 -1.02 17.94 18.67
C ALA A 48 -2.45 17.86 19.24
N MET A 49 -3.38 17.19 18.54
CA MET A 49 -4.77 17.00 19.00
C MET A 49 -4.83 16.18 20.29
N THR A 50 -3.99 15.17 20.41
CA THR A 50 -3.95 14.26 21.56
C THR A 50 -3.09 14.78 22.71
N GLY A 51 -2.27 15.83 22.47
CA GLY A 51 -1.30 16.33 23.43
C GLY A 51 -0.18 15.33 23.77
N THR A 52 0.07 14.40 22.89
CA THR A 52 1.10 13.36 23.07
C THR A 52 2.41 13.70 22.35
N PRO A 53 3.54 13.10 22.74
CA PRO A 53 4.82 13.30 22.04
C PRO A 53 4.78 12.89 20.57
N ASP A 54 5.64 13.53 19.76
CA ASP A 54 5.77 13.26 18.33
C ASP A 54 5.90 11.76 18.00
N GLY A 55 5.14 11.32 17.00
CA GLY A 55 5.09 9.94 16.52
C GLY A 55 4.25 8.99 17.40
N THR A 56 3.59 9.48 18.45
CA THR A 56 2.73 8.64 19.30
C THR A 56 1.51 8.15 18.54
N SER A 57 0.82 9.04 17.82
CA SER A 57 -0.36 8.69 17.00
C SER A 57 0.00 7.69 15.89
N PHE A 58 1.15 7.90 15.23
CA PHE A 58 1.64 6.93 14.25
C PHE A 58 1.84 5.53 14.84
N ARG A 59 2.48 5.45 16.02
CA ARG A 59 2.70 4.16 16.71
C ARG A 59 1.39 3.53 17.19
N ALA A 60 0.46 4.34 17.70
CA ALA A 60 -0.82 3.86 18.18
C ALA A 60 -1.70 3.29 17.04
N VAL A 61 -1.59 3.85 15.86
CA VAL A 61 -2.35 3.42 14.68
C VAL A 61 -1.56 2.37 13.90
N LEU A 62 -0.52 2.77 13.18
CA LEU A 62 0.21 1.89 12.25
C LEU A 62 1.19 0.94 12.95
N GLY A 63 1.63 1.28 14.17
CA GLY A 63 2.46 0.42 15.01
C GLY A 63 1.68 -0.53 15.90
N HIS A 64 0.34 -0.48 15.90
CA HIS A 64 -0.48 -1.30 16.78
C HIS A 64 -0.40 -2.80 16.39
N PRO A 65 -0.11 -3.73 17.34
CA PRO A 65 0.04 -5.17 17.02
C PRO A 65 -1.18 -5.79 16.34
N TYR A 66 -2.39 -5.33 16.68
CA TYR A 66 -3.64 -5.82 16.09
C TYR A 66 -3.76 -5.54 14.59
N LEU A 67 -2.97 -4.61 14.04
CA LEU A 67 -2.95 -4.36 12.59
C LEU A 67 -2.56 -5.62 11.81
N ASP A 68 -1.66 -6.47 12.34
CA ASP A 68 -1.32 -7.75 11.70
C ASP A 68 -2.54 -8.67 11.55
N ASP A 69 -3.42 -8.70 12.55
CA ASP A 69 -4.67 -9.46 12.44
C ASP A 69 -5.63 -8.88 11.42
N VAL A 70 -5.73 -7.54 11.35
CA VAL A 70 -6.63 -6.85 10.40
C VAL A 70 -6.19 -7.12 8.96
N VAL A 71 -4.91 -6.90 8.63
CA VAL A 71 -4.40 -7.09 7.26
C VAL A 71 -4.35 -8.55 6.81
N ARG A 72 -4.55 -9.49 7.74
CA ARG A 72 -4.69 -10.93 7.46
C ARG A 72 -6.14 -11.42 7.51
N GLY A 73 -7.11 -10.50 7.64
CA GLY A 73 -8.54 -10.85 7.69
C GLY A 73 -9.01 -11.53 8.98
N ARG A 74 -8.21 -11.50 10.04
CA ARG A 74 -8.58 -12.03 11.38
C ARG A 74 -9.14 -10.95 12.30
N GLY A 75 -9.03 -9.68 11.90
CA GLY A 75 -9.52 -8.51 12.61
C GLY A 75 -10.34 -7.61 11.73
N THR A 76 -10.86 -6.52 12.30
CA THR A 76 -11.62 -5.49 11.57
C THR A 76 -11.01 -4.11 11.75
N HIS A 77 -11.19 -3.25 10.75
CA HIS A 77 -10.82 -1.84 10.82
C HIS A 77 -11.51 -1.13 12.00
N ALA A 78 -12.77 -1.46 12.28
CA ALA A 78 -13.51 -0.88 13.39
C ALA A 78 -12.84 -1.18 14.74
N ARG A 79 -12.50 -2.47 15.01
CA ARG A 79 -11.83 -2.84 16.27
C ARG A 79 -10.41 -2.25 16.37
N TRP A 80 -9.69 -2.17 15.25
CA TRP A 80 -8.38 -1.54 15.21
C TRP A 80 -8.45 -0.06 15.64
N ARG A 81 -9.45 0.69 15.16
CA ARG A 81 -9.67 2.09 15.57
C ARG A 81 -9.91 2.22 17.07
N GLU A 82 -10.74 1.35 17.65
CA GLU A 82 -10.99 1.33 19.10
C GLU A 82 -9.69 1.13 19.88
N LEU A 83 -8.90 0.12 19.50
CA LEU A 83 -7.63 -0.20 20.13
C LEU A 83 -6.58 0.91 19.96
N ALA A 84 -6.53 1.58 18.80
CA ALA A 84 -5.67 2.72 18.59
C ALA A 84 -6.03 3.89 19.52
N ALA A 85 -7.33 4.15 19.71
CA ALA A 85 -7.78 5.16 20.67
C ALA A 85 -7.46 4.78 22.12
N GLU A 86 -7.65 3.51 22.51
CA GLU A 86 -7.26 2.97 23.83
C GLU A 86 -5.75 3.19 24.07
N GLN A 87 -4.90 2.91 23.08
CA GLN A 87 -3.44 3.11 23.17
C GLN A 87 -3.04 4.60 23.29
N LEU A 88 -3.76 5.51 22.64
CA LEU A 88 -3.55 6.95 22.81
C LEU A 88 -3.91 7.41 24.23
N VAL A 89 -4.97 6.87 24.80
CA VAL A 89 -5.34 7.14 26.20
C VAL A 89 -4.27 6.62 27.19
N GLU A 90 -3.74 5.43 26.95
CA GLU A 90 -2.61 4.88 27.71
C GLU A 90 -1.35 5.73 27.63
N ALA A 91 -1.16 6.41 26.47
CA ALA A 91 -0.06 7.35 26.25
C ALA A 91 -0.28 8.73 26.90
N GLY A 92 -1.43 8.93 27.57
CA GLY A 92 -1.75 10.14 28.33
C GLY A 92 -2.73 11.11 27.66
N SER A 93 -3.33 10.75 26.52
CA SER A 93 -4.36 11.56 25.87
C SER A 93 -5.67 11.53 26.65
N ASP A 94 -6.42 12.64 26.57
CA ASP A 94 -7.83 12.65 26.97
C ASP A 94 -8.65 11.66 26.12
N PRO A 95 -9.59 10.88 26.72
CA PRO A 95 -10.35 9.88 25.96
C PRO A 95 -11.21 10.42 24.82
N ALA A 96 -11.68 11.66 24.91
CA ALA A 96 -12.43 12.30 23.82
C ALA A 96 -11.49 12.73 22.70
N ALA A 97 -10.35 13.37 23.04
CA ALA A 97 -9.31 13.75 22.08
C ALA A 97 -8.73 12.53 21.35
N ALA A 98 -8.49 11.42 22.05
CA ALA A 98 -8.01 10.18 21.43
C ALA A 98 -8.97 9.64 20.37
N ARG A 99 -10.28 9.61 20.66
CA ARG A 99 -11.30 9.18 19.70
C ARG A 99 -11.38 10.12 18.51
N GLU A 100 -11.41 11.44 18.77
CA GLU A 100 -11.46 12.45 17.72
C GLU A 100 -10.25 12.34 16.79
N ALA A 101 -9.05 12.15 17.34
CA ALA A 101 -7.84 11.96 16.53
C ALA A 101 -7.91 10.70 15.65
N VAL A 102 -8.38 9.57 16.18
CA VAL A 102 -8.57 8.35 15.39
C VAL A 102 -9.67 8.51 14.35
N ASP A 103 -10.75 9.22 14.65
CA ASP A 103 -11.81 9.54 13.69
C ASP A 103 -11.30 10.48 12.58
N ARG A 104 -10.48 11.47 12.94
CA ARG A 104 -9.80 12.37 12.01
C ARG A 104 -8.87 11.60 11.08
N TRP A 105 -8.03 10.70 11.62
CA TRP A 105 -7.19 9.82 10.81
C TRP A 105 -8.01 8.97 9.85
N ALA A 106 -9.01 8.26 10.34
CA ALA A 106 -9.83 7.36 9.53
C ALA A 106 -10.67 8.10 8.46
N GLY A 107 -11.01 9.36 8.70
CA GLY A 107 -11.74 10.23 7.77
C GLY A 107 -10.84 11.08 6.87
N THR A 108 -9.51 10.99 7.00
CA THR A 108 -8.59 11.78 6.17
C THR A 108 -8.65 11.32 4.73
N PRO A 109 -8.97 12.22 3.77
CA PRO A 109 -9.01 11.86 2.37
C PRO A 109 -7.60 11.53 1.85
N ALA A 110 -7.50 10.42 1.16
CA ALA A 110 -6.30 10.10 0.41
C ALA A 110 -6.29 10.77 -0.97
N VAL A 111 -5.12 10.91 -1.56
CA VAL A 111 -4.94 11.44 -2.91
C VAL A 111 -4.44 10.33 -3.83
N VAL A 112 -5.05 10.24 -5.01
CA VAL A 112 -4.59 9.30 -6.05
C VAL A 112 -3.37 9.88 -6.77
N ASP A 113 -2.26 9.14 -6.81
CA ASP A 113 -1.13 9.50 -7.66
C ASP A 113 -1.52 9.34 -9.13
N ARG A 114 -1.67 10.48 -9.82
CA ARG A 114 -2.12 10.53 -11.21
C ARG A 114 -1.11 9.93 -12.19
N ARG A 115 0.20 10.01 -11.87
CA ARG A 115 1.25 9.46 -12.74
C ARG A 115 1.25 7.93 -12.66
N VAL A 116 1.17 7.38 -11.45
CA VAL A 116 1.05 5.94 -11.23
C VAL A 116 -0.22 5.40 -11.88
N ARG A 117 -1.37 6.02 -11.61
CA ARG A 117 -2.64 5.63 -12.25
C ARG A 117 -2.55 5.63 -13.78
N ALA A 118 -2.02 6.71 -14.38
CA ALA A 118 -1.88 6.82 -15.82
C ALA A 118 -0.97 5.71 -16.39
N MET A 119 0.15 5.40 -15.71
CA MET A 119 1.06 4.31 -16.09
C MET A 119 0.36 2.95 -16.05
N LEU A 120 -0.36 2.64 -14.97
CA LEU A 120 -1.09 1.38 -14.83
C LEU A 120 -2.16 1.21 -15.93
N LEU A 121 -2.91 2.26 -16.21
CA LEU A 121 -3.91 2.25 -17.29
C LEU A 121 -3.28 2.13 -18.68
N HIS A 122 -2.14 2.78 -18.91
CA HIS A 122 -1.38 2.66 -20.15
C HIS A 122 -0.89 1.22 -20.37
N LEU A 123 -0.32 0.59 -19.34
CA LEU A 123 0.13 -0.81 -19.41
C LEU A 123 -1.04 -1.76 -19.70
N ARG A 124 -2.19 -1.53 -19.07
CA ARG A 124 -3.40 -2.32 -19.36
C ARG A 124 -3.88 -2.14 -20.80
N ALA A 125 -3.88 -0.92 -21.31
CA ALA A 125 -4.25 -0.64 -22.70
C ALA A 125 -3.27 -1.29 -23.72
N ALA A 126 -2.01 -1.46 -23.33
CA ALA A 126 -0.99 -2.18 -24.09
C ALA A 126 -1.08 -3.72 -23.97
N GLY A 127 -2.04 -4.25 -23.22
CA GLY A 127 -2.27 -5.70 -23.08
C GLY A 127 -1.59 -6.37 -21.88
N THR A 128 -0.94 -5.60 -21.01
CA THR A 128 -0.40 -6.12 -19.74
C THR A 128 -1.50 -6.17 -18.69
N ALA A 129 -1.72 -7.30 -18.03
CA ALA A 129 -2.67 -7.39 -16.93
C ALA A 129 -2.18 -6.57 -15.72
N VAL A 130 -3.06 -5.78 -15.10
CA VAL A 130 -2.71 -4.92 -13.97
C VAL A 130 -3.55 -5.29 -12.76
N PHE A 131 -2.89 -5.49 -11.63
CA PHE A 131 -3.48 -5.78 -10.33
C PHE A 131 -2.94 -4.83 -9.25
N VAL A 132 -3.67 -4.69 -8.15
CA VAL A 132 -3.24 -3.96 -6.95
C VAL A 132 -3.14 -4.95 -5.80
N LEU A 133 -1.97 -5.03 -5.12
CA LEU A 133 -1.73 -5.86 -3.93
C LEU A 133 -1.43 -4.99 -2.73
N THR A 134 -2.36 -4.92 -1.78
CA THR A 134 -2.24 -4.07 -0.60
C THR A 134 -2.36 -4.85 0.71
N ASN A 135 -1.58 -4.45 1.72
CA ASN A 135 -1.81 -4.85 3.12
C ASN A 135 -3.01 -4.05 3.67
N GLY A 136 -4.17 -4.33 3.11
CA GLY A 136 -5.38 -3.57 3.35
C GLY A 136 -6.29 -4.19 4.41
N THR A 137 -7.32 -3.45 4.77
CA THR A 137 -8.35 -3.83 5.72
C THR A 137 -9.63 -4.26 4.99
N ASP A 138 -10.64 -4.64 5.77
CA ASP A 138 -12.01 -4.89 5.30
C ASP A 138 -12.70 -3.68 4.63
N ARG A 139 -12.11 -2.47 4.75
CA ARG A 139 -12.63 -1.21 4.20
C ARG A 139 -12.09 -0.86 2.81
N VAL A 140 -11.01 -1.50 2.36
CA VAL A 140 -10.32 -1.13 1.12
C VAL A 140 -11.24 -1.09 -0.11
N PRO A 141 -12.16 -2.04 -0.34
CA PRO A 141 -13.05 -1.97 -1.51
C PRO A 141 -13.89 -0.68 -1.56
N GLU A 142 -14.46 -0.27 -0.42
CA GLU A 142 -15.27 0.95 -0.32
C GLU A 142 -14.40 2.21 -0.48
N GLU A 143 -13.19 2.21 0.07
CA GLU A 143 -12.24 3.32 -0.05
C GLU A 143 -11.79 3.51 -1.50
N LEU A 144 -11.54 2.44 -2.23
CA LEU A 144 -11.17 2.51 -3.65
C LEU A 144 -12.32 3.03 -4.52
N ALA A 145 -13.55 2.61 -4.25
CA ALA A 145 -14.75 3.13 -4.92
C ALA A 145 -14.91 4.64 -4.66
N ALA A 146 -14.72 5.08 -3.41
CA ALA A 146 -14.77 6.51 -3.06
C ALA A 146 -13.68 7.35 -3.76
N LEU A 147 -12.55 6.74 -4.13
CA LEU A 147 -11.45 7.37 -4.88
C LEU A 147 -11.62 7.29 -6.41
N GLY A 148 -12.66 6.60 -6.90
CA GLY A 148 -12.89 6.39 -8.34
C GLY A 148 -11.78 5.56 -8.98
N LEU A 149 -11.31 4.51 -8.30
CA LEU A 149 -10.25 3.61 -8.77
C LEU A 149 -10.78 2.32 -9.38
N GLU A 150 -12.08 2.24 -9.69
CA GLU A 150 -12.71 1.09 -10.36
C GLU A 150 -12.10 0.81 -11.74
N ASP A 151 -11.59 1.84 -12.41
CA ASP A 151 -10.86 1.69 -13.67
C ASP A 151 -9.52 0.95 -13.51
N VAL A 152 -8.93 0.96 -12.31
CA VAL A 152 -7.71 0.22 -11.99
C VAL A 152 -8.03 -1.18 -11.46
N VAL A 153 -8.96 -1.30 -10.51
CA VAL A 153 -9.24 -2.57 -9.83
C VAL A 153 -10.39 -3.38 -10.43
N GLY A 154 -11.11 -2.81 -11.41
CA GLY A 154 -12.33 -3.37 -11.98
C GLY A 154 -13.56 -3.02 -11.15
N GLU A 155 -14.71 -2.83 -11.79
CA GLU A 155 -16.00 -2.50 -11.11
C GLU A 155 -16.39 -3.55 -10.06
N ASP A 156 -16.02 -4.82 -10.28
CA ASP A 156 -16.24 -5.94 -9.36
C ASP A 156 -15.04 -6.21 -8.43
N GLY A 157 -14.03 -5.36 -8.44
CA GLY A 157 -12.82 -5.50 -7.64
C GLY A 157 -11.93 -6.72 -8.00
N ARG A 158 -12.15 -7.34 -9.18
CA ARG A 158 -11.45 -8.59 -9.57
C ARG A 158 -9.93 -8.44 -9.62
N PHE A 159 -9.41 -7.24 -9.86
CA PHE A 159 -7.99 -6.94 -9.94
C PHE A 159 -7.41 -6.42 -8.62
N LEU A 160 -8.20 -6.38 -7.54
CA LEU A 160 -7.73 -6.11 -6.18
C LEU A 160 -7.28 -7.42 -5.51
N LEU A 161 -6.09 -7.40 -4.96
CA LEU A 161 -5.48 -8.45 -4.16
C LEU A 161 -5.34 -7.90 -2.73
N ASN A 162 -6.46 -7.78 -2.01
CA ASN A 162 -6.44 -7.34 -0.62
C ASN A 162 -5.95 -8.47 0.28
N THR A 163 -4.91 -8.23 1.08
CA THR A 163 -4.32 -9.27 1.95
C THR A 163 -5.29 -9.76 3.02
N ALA A 164 -6.24 -8.94 3.46
CA ALA A 164 -7.31 -9.40 4.35
C ALA A 164 -8.14 -10.53 3.73
N ASP A 165 -8.42 -10.47 2.42
CA ASP A 165 -9.13 -11.53 1.70
C ASP A 165 -8.22 -12.72 1.37
N LEU A 166 -6.92 -12.46 1.19
CA LEU A 166 -5.93 -13.50 0.93
C LEU A 166 -5.56 -14.29 2.20
N GLY A 167 -5.72 -13.70 3.39
CA GLY A 167 -5.36 -14.31 4.67
C GLY A 167 -3.85 -14.37 4.93
N ALA A 168 -3.04 -13.59 4.20
CA ALA A 168 -1.60 -13.49 4.35
C ALA A 168 -1.13 -12.11 3.90
N ALA A 169 -0.18 -11.49 4.61
CA ALA A 169 0.27 -10.11 4.40
C ALA A 169 1.71 -10.04 3.89
N LYS A 170 2.02 -9.03 3.06
CA LYS A 170 3.40 -8.68 2.71
C LYS A 170 4.16 -8.32 4.01
N PRO A 171 5.43 -8.70 4.17
CA PRO A 171 6.34 -9.32 3.21
C PRO A 171 6.36 -10.87 3.23
N ASP A 172 5.38 -11.55 3.82
CA ASP A 172 5.41 -13.02 3.89
C ASP A 172 5.37 -13.64 2.49
N PRO A 173 6.19 -14.66 2.20
CA PRO A 173 6.15 -15.37 0.92
C PRO A 173 4.77 -15.92 0.56
N GLU A 174 3.99 -16.29 1.57
CA GLU A 174 2.62 -16.80 1.41
C GLU A 174 1.69 -15.76 0.76
N ALA A 175 1.86 -14.46 1.07
CA ALA A 175 1.08 -13.40 0.44
C ALA A 175 1.30 -13.36 -1.08
N PHE A 176 2.54 -13.44 -1.53
CA PHE A 176 2.89 -13.46 -2.96
C PHE A 176 2.42 -14.74 -3.65
N ALA A 177 2.52 -15.90 -2.98
CA ALA A 177 2.01 -17.16 -3.51
C ALA A 177 0.50 -17.13 -3.70
N ARG A 178 -0.26 -16.65 -2.72
CA ARG A 178 -1.73 -16.50 -2.80
C ARG A 178 -2.16 -15.45 -3.80
N ALA A 179 -1.44 -14.32 -3.87
CA ALA A 179 -1.66 -13.29 -4.88
C ALA A 179 -1.49 -13.87 -6.29
N ARG A 180 -0.38 -14.58 -6.57
CA ARG A 180 -0.15 -15.25 -7.86
C ARG A 180 -1.24 -16.27 -8.21
N ALA A 181 -1.66 -17.08 -7.24
CA ALA A 181 -2.76 -18.03 -7.45
C ALA A 181 -4.09 -17.32 -7.76
N ARG A 182 -4.36 -16.17 -7.13
CA ARG A 182 -5.55 -15.36 -7.41
C ARG A 182 -5.47 -14.72 -8.80
N ILE A 183 -4.31 -14.18 -9.19
CA ILE A 183 -4.04 -13.65 -10.54
C ILE A 183 -4.34 -14.74 -11.59
N GLY A 184 -3.79 -15.93 -11.42
CA GLY A 184 -4.02 -17.04 -12.35
C GLY A 184 -5.50 -17.41 -12.49
N ARG A 185 -6.24 -17.42 -11.38
CA ARG A 185 -7.71 -17.67 -11.41
C ARG A 185 -8.47 -16.59 -12.17
N VAL A 186 -8.09 -15.31 -12.01
CA VAL A 186 -8.73 -14.19 -12.70
C VAL A 186 -8.44 -14.21 -14.19
N LEU A 187 -7.21 -14.57 -14.58
CA LEU A 187 -6.77 -14.59 -15.97
C LEU A 187 -7.10 -15.93 -16.69
N GLY A 188 -7.50 -16.97 -15.95
CA GLY A 188 -7.80 -18.28 -16.49
C GLY A 188 -6.57 -19.10 -16.92
N GLU A 189 -5.36 -18.73 -16.43
CA GLU A 189 -4.11 -19.38 -16.77
C GLU A 189 -3.09 -19.23 -15.63
N GLU A 190 -2.13 -20.14 -15.57
CA GLU A 190 -1.01 -20.05 -14.63
C GLU A 190 0.01 -19.01 -15.12
N ILE A 191 0.41 -18.09 -14.24
CA ILE A 191 1.41 -17.06 -14.52
C ILE A 191 2.73 -17.45 -13.83
N PRO A 192 3.83 -17.68 -14.56
CA PRO A 192 5.13 -17.90 -13.98
C PRO A 192 5.60 -16.65 -13.21
N PRO A 193 6.27 -16.81 -12.05
CA PRO A 193 6.69 -15.68 -11.22
C PRO A 193 7.56 -14.66 -11.97
N GLU A 194 8.44 -15.10 -12.86
CA GLU A 194 9.30 -14.26 -13.71
C GLU A 194 8.53 -13.46 -14.79
N ARG A 195 7.23 -13.65 -14.90
CA ARG A 195 6.34 -12.86 -15.77
C ARG A 195 5.52 -11.83 -15.01
N ILE A 196 5.82 -11.64 -13.73
CA ILE A 196 5.16 -10.67 -12.85
C ILE A 196 6.16 -9.59 -12.47
N ALA A 197 5.78 -8.32 -12.66
CA ALA A 197 6.49 -7.16 -12.12
C ALA A 197 5.71 -6.58 -10.96
N PHE A 198 6.41 -6.17 -9.90
CA PHE A 198 5.85 -5.62 -8.68
C PHE A 198 6.42 -4.23 -8.40
N LEU A 199 5.56 -3.26 -8.12
CA LEU A 199 5.90 -1.89 -7.76
C LEU A 199 5.42 -1.62 -6.33
N ASP A 200 6.33 -1.29 -5.41
CA ASP A 200 6.02 -1.07 -3.99
C ASP A 200 7.02 -0.06 -3.40
N ASP A 201 6.62 0.76 -2.43
CA ASP A 201 7.48 1.76 -1.80
C ASP A 201 8.29 1.21 -0.62
N SER A 202 7.98 -0.01 -0.16
CA SER A 202 8.68 -0.68 0.93
C SER A 202 9.83 -1.55 0.42
N PRO A 203 11.09 -1.27 0.79
CA PRO A 203 12.22 -2.13 0.46
C PRO A 203 12.02 -3.59 0.88
N ARG A 204 11.38 -3.82 2.05
CA ARG A 204 11.10 -5.16 2.59
C ARG A 204 10.13 -5.95 1.70
N HIS A 205 9.12 -5.28 1.14
CA HIS A 205 8.17 -5.91 0.21
C HIS A 205 8.81 -6.22 -1.13
N VAL A 206 9.60 -5.27 -1.67
CA VAL A 206 10.37 -5.44 -2.91
C VAL A 206 11.33 -6.63 -2.82
N GLU A 207 12.11 -6.71 -1.74
CA GLU A 207 13.02 -7.84 -1.50
C GLU A 207 12.26 -9.17 -1.37
N ALA A 208 11.11 -9.18 -0.69
CA ALA A 208 10.31 -10.39 -0.53
C ALA A 208 9.72 -10.86 -1.86
N ALA A 209 9.20 -9.95 -2.69
CA ALA A 209 8.73 -10.24 -4.03
C ALA A 209 9.83 -10.83 -4.92
N ALA A 210 11.04 -10.23 -4.88
CA ALA A 210 12.20 -10.73 -5.62
C ALA A 210 12.60 -12.15 -5.19
N ARG A 211 12.57 -12.44 -3.87
CA ARG A 211 12.80 -13.81 -3.36
C ARG A 211 11.75 -14.83 -3.83
N CYS A 212 10.54 -14.34 -4.14
CA CYS A 212 9.47 -15.16 -4.73
C CYS A 212 9.59 -15.30 -6.26
N GLY A 213 10.64 -14.76 -6.87
CA GLY A 213 10.91 -14.82 -8.31
C GLY A 213 10.18 -13.75 -9.13
N TRP A 214 9.57 -12.76 -8.52
CA TRP A 214 8.97 -11.63 -9.22
C TRP A 214 10.04 -10.60 -9.56
N HIS A 215 9.89 -9.90 -10.66
CA HIS A 215 10.64 -8.66 -10.89
C HIS A 215 10.08 -7.57 -9.99
N ALA A 216 10.92 -6.86 -9.25
CA ALA A 216 10.44 -5.91 -8.27
C ALA A 216 11.13 -4.55 -8.41
N VAL A 217 10.36 -3.48 -8.38
CA VAL A 217 10.80 -2.09 -8.51
C VAL A 217 10.42 -1.34 -7.23
N LEU A 218 11.41 -0.71 -6.60
CA LEU A 218 11.18 0.16 -5.46
C LEU A 218 10.64 1.49 -5.97
N HIS A 219 9.40 1.80 -5.61
CA HIS A 219 8.80 3.10 -5.91
C HIS A 219 9.38 4.19 -5.00
N ARG A 220 9.62 5.35 -5.60
CA ARG A 220 9.97 6.58 -4.89
C ARG A 220 9.12 7.70 -5.47
N ALA A 221 8.24 8.25 -4.63
CA ALA A 221 7.42 9.39 -5.04
C ALA A 221 8.31 10.54 -5.52
N SER A 222 7.97 11.12 -6.68
CA SER A 222 8.68 12.28 -7.21
C SER A 222 8.16 13.53 -6.51
N GLY A 223 8.97 14.16 -5.67
CA GLY A 223 8.62 15.44 -5.03
C GLY A 223 8.78 15.40 -3.51
N THR A 224 8.96 16.55 -2.93
CA THR A 224 9.27 16.91 -1.54
C THR A 224 8.21 16.52 -0.48
N GLU A 225 7.44 15.47 -0.69
CA GLU A 225 6.56 14.95 0.34
C GLU A 225 7.39 14.14 1.34
N ARG A 226 7.45 14.63 2.58
CA ARG A 226 8.04 13.88 3.69
C ARG A 226 7.39 12.51 3.70
N ALA A 227 8.17 11.47 3.45
CA ALA A 227 7.71 10.12 3.62
C ALA A 227 7.12 9.95 5.02
N ALA A 228 5.97 9.32 5.13
CA ALA A 228 5.41 8.94 6.43
C ALA A 228 6.49 8.22 7.26
N PRO A 229 6.50 8.38 8.59
CA PRO A 229 7.43 7.65 9.45
C PRO A 229 7.33 6.16 9.14
N ARG A 230 8.46 5.50 8.88
CA ARG A 230 8.49 4.06 8.59
C ARG A 230 8.52 3.31 9.91
N LEU A 231 7.71 2.27 10.00
CA LEU A 231 7.86 1.30 11.09
C LEU A 231 9.25 0.64 11.01
N PRO A 232 9.91 0.42 12.14
CA PRO A 232 11.22 -0.20 12.22
C PRO A 232 11.25 -1.64 11.68
#